data_e5e6e71fd003d3691380134f6954a45a
#
_entry.id   e5e6e71fd003d3691380134f6954a45a
#
_cell.length_a   1.000
_cell.length_b   1.000
_cell.length_c   1.000
_cell.angle_alpha   90.00
_cell.angle_beta   90.00
_cell.angle_gamma   90.00
#
_symmetry.space_group_name_H-M   'P 1'
#
loop_
_entity.id
_entity.type
_entity.pdbx_description
1 polymer ?
#
loop_
_entity_poly.entity_id
_entity_poly.type
_entity_poly.pdbx_seq_one_letter_code
_entity_poly.pdbx_strand_id
1 'polypeptide(L)'
;NTVQIQGDFTEMGKMSNQSIINKRRIINGYDDGLLQASPLKHPWAREIFKGMQKNNWVAEEISFQKDKEQWESNELTEQERTCFLRSLAFASNLDGLLVNSLSEVIKPHLTSPEVVLAVARQIYEECLHVDSYSCMVEAVGLDPEEVYGLYRKDKHLFYKNKRVLESMYKINRPDFSTKTTEGAKEFLEACSTNLIFEGIFFFSAFLV
;
A
#
# COMPACT_ATOMS: atom_id res chain seq x y z
N ASN A 1 -21.04 -2.54 3.23
CA ASN A 1 -21.05 -4.00 3.09
C ASN A 1 -21.18 -4.61 4.47
N THR A 2 -22.36 -5.12 4.79
CA THR A 2 -22.57 -5.87 6.03
C THR A 2 -21.94 -7.25 5.82
N VAL A 3 -20.86 -7.54 6.52
CA VAL A 3 -20.29 -8.88 6.58
C VAL A 3 -21.34 -9.76 7.25
N GLN A 4 -22.05 -10.56 6.47
CA GLN A 4 -22.92 -11.60 6.99
C GLN A 4 -22.09 -12.88 7.12
N ILE A 5 -22.13 -13.49 8.30
CA ILE A 5 -21.63 -14.87 8.46
C ILE A 5 -22.44 -15.74 7.49
N GLN A 6 -21.81 -16.16 6.40
CA GLN A 6 -22.46 -16.97 5.37
C GLN A 6 -22.41 -18.44 5.81
N GLY A 7 -23.57 -19.01 6.08
CA GLY A 7 -23.75 -20.44 6.35
C GLY A 7 -24.72 -20.71 7.50
N ASP A 8 -25.41 -21.82 7.43
CA ASP A 8 -26.19 -22.34 8.53
C ASP A 8 -25.23 -22.84 9.63
N PHE A 9 -25.46 -22.46 10.88
CA PHE A 9 -24.68 -22.89 12.05
C PHE A 9 -24.48 -24.41 12.10
N THR A 10 -25.48 -25.15 11.66
CA THR A 10 -25.45 -26.63 11.57
C THR A 10 -24.49 -27.18 10.52
N GLU A 11 -24.28 -26.46 9.41
CA GLU A 11 -23.32 -26.86 8.38
C GLU A 11 -21.88 -26.42 8.74
N MET A 12 -21.72 -25.24 9.33
CA MET A 12 -20.41 -24.76 9.78
C MET A 12 -19.82 -25.65 10.87
N GLY A 13 -20.62 -26.12 11.81
CA GLY A 13 -20.18 -27.04 12.87
C GLY A 13 -19.70 -28.42 12.39
N LYS A 14 -19.98 -28.77 11.12
CA LYS A 14 -19.52 -30.01 10.50
C LYS A 14 -18.24 -29.89 9.68
N MET A 15 -17.73 -28.65 9.48
CA MET A 15 -16.55 -28.44 8.67
C MET A 15 -15.28 -28.74 9.46
N SER A 16 -14.49 -29.69 8.96
CA SER A 16 -13.15 -29.95 9.52
C SER A 16 -12.16 -28.87 9.08
N ASN A 17 -11.09 -28.70 9.86
CA ASN A 17 -9.98 -27.81 9.51
C ASN A 17 -9.43 -28.11 8.11
N GLN A 18 -9.34 -29.38 7.72
CA GLN A 18 -8.88 -29.78 6.39
C GLN A 18 -9.83 -29.33 5.29
N SER A 19 -11.13 -29.37 5.53
CA SER A 19 -12.15 -28.87 4.60
C SER A 19 -12.02 -27.35 4.40
N ILE A 20 -11.79 -26.60 5.47
CA ILE A 20 -11.54 -25.15 5.43
C ILE A 20 -10.29 -24.85 4.61
N ILE A 21 -9.16 -25.50 4.91
CA ILE A 21 -7.90 -25.34 4.18
C ILE A 21 -8.11 -25.57 2.68
N ASN A 22 -8.81 -26.64 2.32
CA ASN A 22 -9.03 -26.99 0.92
C ASN A 22 -9.85 -25.92 0.16
N LYS A 23 -10.73 -25.21 0.84
CA LYS A 23 -11.57 -24.15 0.26
C LYS A 23 -10.88 -22.77 0.23
N ARG A 24 -9.80 -22.56 0.99
CA ARG A 24 -9.07 -21.28 1.00
C ARG A 24 -8.41 -21.02 -0.35
N ARG A 25 -8.48 -19.79 -0.80
CA ARG A 25 -7.82 -19.21 -2.01
C ARG A 25 -7.35 -17.81 -1.67
N ILE A 26 -6.46 -17.23 -2.46
CA ILE A 26 -6.05 -15.83 -2.32
C ILE A 26 -7.24 -14.92 -2.57
N ILE A 27 -7.96 -15.16 -3.66
CA ILE A 27 -9.24 -14.52 -4.01
C ILE A 27 -10.30 -15.60 -4.22
N ASN A 28 -11.58 -15.26 -4.07
CA ASN A 28 -12.70 -16.17 -4.31
C ASN A 28 -12.66 -17.48 -3.50
N GLY A 29 -11.96 -17.47 -2.37
CA GLY A 29 -11.92 -18.59 -1.44
C GLY A 29 -13.04 -18.55 -0.40
N TYR A 30 -13.01 -19.54 0.50
CA TYR A 30 -13.88 -19.55 1.67
C TYR A 30 -13.48 -18.39 2.61
N ASP A 31 -14.46 -17.61 2.98
CA ASP A 31 -14.33 -16.51 3.95
C ASP A 31 -15.61 -16.49 4.79
N ASP A 32 -15.46 -16.63 6.09
CA ASP A 32 -16.54 -16.55 7.08
C ASP A 32 -16.58 -15.19 7.81
N GLY A 33 -15.79 -14.23 7.34
CA GLY A 33 -15.68 -12.91 7.97
C GLY A 33 -14.75 -12.89 9.19
N LEU A 34 -14.16 -14.03 9.57
CA LEU A 34 -13.23 -14.14 10.68
C LEU A 34 -11.79 -14.25 10.15
N LEU A 35 -10.93 -13.34 10.59
CA LEU A 35 -9.51 -13.38 10.23
C LEU A 35 -8.77 -14.44 11.06
N GLN A 36 -8.80 -15.67 10.61
CA GLN A 36 -8.14 -16.81 11.26
C GLN A 36 -6.99 -17.32 10.39
N ALA A 37 -5.75 -17.03 10.75
CA ALA A 37 -4.57 -17.43 10.01
C ALA A 37 -4.18 -18.90 10.22
N SER A 38 -4.78 -19.60 11.18
CA SER A 38 -4.54 -21.04 11.42
C SER A 38 -5.83 -21.83 11.18
N PRO A 39 -5.77 -22.99 10.53
CA PRO A 39 -4.60 -23.63 9.89
C PRO A 39 -4.12 -22.93 8.63
N LEU A 40 -2.82 -22.98 8.35
CA LEU A 40 -2.20 -22.26 7.23
C LEU A 40 -2.47 -22.94 5.88
N LYS A 41 -2.80 -22.13 4.88
CA LYS A 41 -2.84 -22.53 3.45
C LYS A 41 -1.71 -21.91 2.65
N HIS A 42 -1.34 -20.67 2.96
CA HIS A 42 -0.33 -19.88 2.27
C HIS A 42 0.77 -19.45 3.26
N PRO A 43 1.63 -20.40 3.74
CA PRO A 43 2.64 -20.11 4.76
C PRO A 43 3.63 -19.02 4.35
N TRP A 44 3.96 -18.92 3.04
CA TRP A 44 4.82 -17.88 2.50
C TRP A 44 4.34 -16.45 2.84
N ALA A 45 3.02 -16.20 2.77
CA ALA A 45 2.47 -14.88 3.09
C ALA A 45 2.62 -14.54 4.59
N ARG A 46 2.50 -15.55 5.46
CA ARG A 46 2.78 -15.37 6.88
C ARG A 46 4.26 -15.13 7.17
N GLU A 47 5.16 -15.77 6.42
CA GLU A 47 6.60 -15.54 6.52
C GLU A 47 6.95 -14.11 6.13
N ILE A 48 6.37 -13.59 5.05
CA ILE A 48 6.49 -12.18 4.64
C ILE A 48 6.01 -11.26 5.77
N PHE A 49 4.79 -11.48 6.28
CA PHE A 49 4.24 -10.69 7.39
C PHE A 49 5.20 -10.64 8.60
N LYS A 50 5.76 -11.79 8.99
CA LYS A 50 6.72 -11.86 10.10
C LYS A 50 8.05 -11.19 9.78
N GLY A 51 8.50 -11.26 8.54
CA GLY A 51 9.69 -10.55 8.07
C GLY A 51 9.52 -9.04 8.22
N MET A 52 8.39 -8.51 7.76
CA MET A 52 8.06 -7.09 7.90
C MET A 52 7.96 -6.65 9.37
N GLN A 53 7.42 -7.50 10.26
CA GLN A 53 7.41 -7.21 11.69
C GLN A 53 8.81 -7.11 12.31
N LYS A 54 9.77 -7.92 11.84
CA LYS A 54 11.16 -7.89 12.34
C LYS A 54 11.91 -6.63 11.90
N ASN A 55 11.53 -6.07 10.76
CA ASN A 55 12.12 -4.86 10.19
C ASN A 55 11.32 -3.61 10.59
N ASN A 56 10.60 -3.65 11.71
CA ASN A 56 9.85 -2.50 12.17
C ASN A 56 10.79 -1.33 12.52
N TRP A 57 10.37 -0.14 12.15
CA TRP A 57 11.02 1.12 12.42
C TRP A 57 9.97 2.20 12.69
N VAL A 58 10.39 3.35 13.16
CA VAL A 58 9.53 4.54 13.37
C VAL A 58 10.28 5.79 12.95
N ALA A 59 9.56 6.84 12.57
CA ALA A 59 10.15 8.08 12.05
C ALA A 59 11.11 8.74 13.04
N GLU A 60 10.87 8.61 14.34
CA GLU A 60 11.66 9.17 15.42
C GLU A 60 13.07 8.57 15.55
N GLU A 61 13.33 7.41 14.91
CA GLU A 61 14.68 6.82 14.87
C GLU A 61 15.59 7.55 13.86
N ILE A 62 15.01 8.40 13.00
CA ILE A 62 15.73 9.12 11.94
C ILE A 62 15.95 10.56 12.37
N SER A 63 17.21 11.00 12.44
CA SER A 63 17.53 12.39 12.74
C SER A 63 17.68 13.21 11.45
N PHE A 64 16.86 14.23 11.30
CA PHE A 64 16.91 15.18 10.19
C PHE A 64 17.73 16.46 10.48
N GLN A 65 18.51 16.47 11.57
CA GLN A 65 19.28 17.65 11.99
C GLN A 65 20.28 18.10 10.91
N LYS A 66 21.01 17.16 10.32
CA LYS A 66 21.98 17.45 9.25
C LYS A 66 21.30 17.92 7.97
N ASP A 67 20.16 17.33 7.63
CA ASP A 67 19.38 17.70 6.45
C ASP A 67 18.88 19.14 6.58
N LYS A 68 18.42 19.53 7.78
CA LYS A 68 18.04 20.90 8.07
C LYS A 68 19.23 21.88 7.93
N GLU A 69 20.38 21.55 8.51
CA GLU A 69 21.59 22.35 8.42
C GLU A 69 22.02 22.54 6.96
N GLN A 70 22.00 21.49 6.14
CA GLN A 70 22.29 21.58 4.71
C GLN A 70 21.25 22.42 3.95
N TRP A 71 19.96 22.26 4.28
CA TRP A 71 18.90 23.02 3.64
C TRP A 71 18.99 24.51 3.93
N GLU A 72 19.34 24.88 5.16
CA GLU A 72 19.53 26.30 5.59
C GLU A 72 20.84 26.87 5.08
N SER A 73 21.82 26.06 4.75
CA SER A 73 23.10 26.48 4.21
C SER A 73 23.02 26.82 2.71
N ASN A 74 24.09 27.42 2.17
CA ASN A 74 24.24 27.66 0.73
C ASN A 74 24.98 26.50 0.01
N GLU A 75 25.06 25.31 0.64
CA GLU A 75 25.78 24.14 0.09
C GLU A 75 25.02 23.50 -1.09
N LEU A 76 23.68 23.46 -1.02
CA LEU A 76 22.86 22.90 -2.06
C LEU A 76 22.60 23.91 -3.19
N THR A 77 22.84 23.47 -4.42
CA THR A 77 22.44 24.19 -5.62
C THR A 77 20.93 24.26 -5.79
N GLU A 78 20.44 25.17 -6.58
CA GLU A 78 19.01 25.30 -6.92
C GLU A 78 18.48 24.02 -7.59
N GLN A 79 19.30 23.37 -8.39
CA GLN A 79 18.96 22.09 -9.06
C GLN A 79 18.81 20.94 -8.05
N GLU A 80 19.70 20.85 -7.07
CA GLU A 80 19.62 19.83 -6.02
C GLU A 80 18.39 20.04 -5.14
N ARG A 81 18.12 21.28 -4.75
CA ARG A 81 16.88 21.63 -4.00
C ARG A 81 15.63 21.27 -4.79
N THR A 82 15.57 21.61 -6.07
CA THR A 82 14.45 21.27 -6.96
C THR A 82 14.28 19.75 -7.09
N CYS A 83 15.39 19.01 -7.23
CA CYS A 83 15.38 17.56 -7.34
C CYS A 83 14.83 16.93 -6.06
N PHE A 84 15.32 17.36 -4.90
CA PHE A 84 14.85 16.89 -3.60
C PHE A 84 13.34 17.14 -3.41
N LEU A 85 12.88 18.39 -3.61
CA LEU A 85 11.47 18.74 -3.46
C LEU A 85 10.55 17.91 -4.37
N ARG A 86 10.96 17.68 -5.63
CA ARG A 86 10.18 16.86 -6.57
C ARG A 86 10.15 15.39 -6.17
N SER A 87 11.26 14.85 -5.70
CA SER A 87 11.33 13.46 -5.24
C SER A 87 10.50 13.26 -3.98
N LEU A 88 10.58 14.17 -3.02
CA LEU A 88 9.78 14.16 -1.81
C LEU A 88 8.29 14.28 -2.11
N ALA A 89 7.89 15.24 -2.97
CA ALA A 89 6.50 15.39 -3.40
C ALA A 89 5.97 14.16 -4.15
N PHE A 90 6.81 13.53 -4.97
CA PHE A 90 6.46 12.31 -5.69
C PHE A 90 6.22 11.14 -4.73
N ALA A 91 7.18 10.85 -3.84
CA ALA A 91 7.08 9.75 -2.90
C ALA A 91 5.89 9.93 -1.95
N SER A 92 5.79 11.08 -1.27
CA SER A 92 4.71 11.33 -0.31
C SER A 92 3.30 11.26 -0.89
N ASN A 93 3.12 11.72 -2.13
CA ASN A 93 1.82 11.63 -2.81
C ASN A 93 1.48 10.18 -3.19
N LEU A 94 2.45 9.41 -3.69
CA LEU A 94 2.22 8.03 -4.11
C LEU A 94 1.94 7.10 -2.93
N ASP A 95 2.68 7.20 -1.83
CA ASP A 95 2.45 6.37 -0.64
C ASP A 95 1.06 6.64 -0.06
N GLY A 96 0.61 7.89 -0.04
CA GLY A 96 -0.76 8.22 0.33
C GLY A 96 -1.82 7.60 -0.59
N LEU A 97 -1.55 7.50 -1.89
CA LEU A 97 -2.42 6.78 -2.83
C LEU A 97 -2.38 5.27 -2.60
N LEU A 98 -1.22 4.70 -2.26
CA LEU A 98 -1.06 3.28 -1.99
C LEU A 98 -1.80 2.85 -0.72
N VAL A 99 -1.77 3.63 0.35
CA VAL A 99 -2.58 3.37 1.56
C VAL A 99 -4.05 3.16 1.20
N ASN A 100 -4.63 4.08 0.43
CA ASN A 100 -6.04 4.01 0.04
C ASN A 100 -6.30 2.86 -0.92
N SER A 101 -5.46 2.67 -1.95
CA SER A 101 -5.70 1.64 -2.95
C SER A 101 -5.52 0.23 -2.38
N LEU A 102 -4.54 0.00 -1.52
CA LEU A 102 -4.37 -1.28 -0.84
C LEU A 102 -5.53 -1.58 0.10
N SER A 103 -5.98 -0.58 0.88
CA SER A 103 -7.04 -0.78 1.88
C SER A 103 -8.43 -0.89 1.27
N GLU A 104 -8.75 -0.06 0.28
CA GLU A 104 -10.10 0.10 -0.27
C GLU A 104 -10.32 -0.69 -1.58
N VAL A 105 -9.25 -0.92 -2.36
CA VAL A 105 -9.34 -1.50 -3.69
C VAL A 105 -8.84 -2.94 -3.71
N ILE A 106 -7.66 -3.24 -3.16
CA ILE A 106 -7.05 -4.57 -3.24
C ILE A 106 -7.55 -5.47 -2.11
N LYS A 107 -7.37 -5.03 -0.84
CA LYS A 107 -7.69 -5.85 0.34
C LYS A 107 -9.10 -6.40 0.38
N PRO A 108 -10.18 -5.69 -0.04
CA PRO A 108 -11.54 -6.19 0.00
C PRO A 108 -11.80 -7.45 -0.84
N HIS A 109 -10.93 -7.77 -1.80
CA HIS A 109 -11.06 -8.94 -2.66
C HIS A 109 -10.24 -10.15 -2.16
N LEU A 110 -9.40 -9.95 -1.14
CA LEU A 110 -8.57 -11.01 -0.58
C LEU A 110 -9.38 -11.86 0.40
N THR A 111 -9.29 -13.17 0.22
CA THR A 111 -10.00 -14.17 1.05
C THR A 111 -9.04 -15.09 1.81
N SER A 112 -7.72 -15.00 1.59
CA SER A 112 -6.72 -15.74 2.36
C SER A 112 -6.32 -14.92 3.60
N PRO A 113 -6.54 -15.43 4.82
CA PRO A 113 -6.18 -14.72 6.05
C PRO A 113 -4.69 -14.35 6.12
N GLU A 114 -3.81 -15.24 5.66
CA GLU A 114 -2.36 -15.01 5.67
C GLU A 114 -1.95 -13.87 4.74
N VAL A 115 -2.58 -13.79 3.56
CA VAL A 115 -2.34 -12.71 2.59
C VAL A 115 -2.92 -11.40 3.10
N VAL A 116 -4.10 -11.44 3.73
CA VAL A 116 -4.70 -10.25 4.36
C VAL A 116 -3.80 -9.70 5.46
N LEU A 117 -3.16 -10.55 6.28
CA LEU A 117 -2.19 -10.10 7.28
C LEU A 117 -0.98 -9.39 6.64
N ALA A 118 -0.42 -9.96 5.57
CA ALA A 118 0.72 -9.36 4.86
C ALA A 118 0.35 -8.01 4.25
N VAL A 119 -0.79 -7.91 3.56
CA VAL A 119 -1.27 -6.65 2.96
C VAL A 119 -1.63 -5.61 4.03
N ALA A 120 -2.24 -6.02 5.14
CA ALA A 120 -2.52 -5.11 6.25
C ALA A 120 -1.23 -4.54 6.87
N ARG A 121 -0.16 -5.35 6.94
CA ARG A 121 1.14 -4.87 7.37
C ARG A 121 1.76 -3.92 6.33
N GLN A 122 1.63 -4.20 5.03
CA GLN A 122 2.07 -3.27 3.99
C GLN A 122 1.35 -1.93 4.11
N ILE A 123 0.02 -1.92 4.28
CA ILE A 123 -0.74 -0.67 4.51
C ILE A 123 -0.17 0.12 5.70
N TYR A 124 0.23 -0.56 6.77
CA TYR A 124 0.86 0.09 7.91
C TYR A 124 2.24 0.68 7.56
N GLU A 125 3.06 -0.02 6.76
CA GLU A 125 4.35 0.51 6.28
C GLU A 125 4.15 1.79 5.45
N GLU A 126 3.16 1.81 4.55
CA GLU A 126 2.84 3.02 3.79
C GLU A 126 2.39 4.17 4.69
N CYS A 127 1.66 3.88 5.77
CA CYS A 127 1.32 4.90 6.77
C CYS A 127 2.57 5.45 7.48
N LEU A 128 3.56 4.59 7.80
CA LEU A 128 4.84 5.02 8.36
C LEU A 128 5.62 5.91 7.39
N HIS A 129 5.61 5.56 6.09
CA HIS A 129 6.24 6.40 5.07
C HIS A 129 5.60 7.78 5.02
N VAL A 130 4.27 7.85 4.96
CA VAL A 130 3.52 9.12 4.94
C VAL A 130 3.85 9.97 6.17
N ASP A 131 3.89 9.38 7.35
CA ASP A 131 4.25 10.07 8.60
C ASP A 131 5.70 10.55 8.57
N SER A 132 6.62 9.72 8.09
CA SER A 132 8.04 10.07 7.95
C SER A 132 8.28 11.24 7.01
N TYR A 133 7.56 11.32 5.89
CA TYR A 133 7.64 12.47 5.00
C TYR A 133 7.11 13.74 5.66
N SER A 134 6.08 13.63 6.50
CA SER A 134 5.59 14.76 7.28
C SER A 134 6.63 15.23 8.30
N CYS A 135 7.24 14.31 9.03
CA CYS A 135 8.35 14.61 9.95
C CYS A 135 9.54 15.25 9.21
N MET A 136 9.88 14.79 8.01
CA MET A 136 10.95 15.36 7.19
C MET A 136 10.62 16.82 6.76
N VAL A 137 9.40 17.06 6.27
CA VAL A 137 8.94 18.39 5.86
C VAL A 137 9.03 19.37 7.04
N GLU A 138 8.55 18.97 8.21
CA GLU A 138 8.57 19.78 9.43
C GLU A 138 9.99 20.02 9.95
N ALA A 139 10.80 18.97 10.02
CA ALA A 139 12.16 19.04 10.57
C ALA A 139 13.10 19.90 9.71
N VAL A 140 13.01 19.79 8.38
CA VAL A 140 13.81 20.58 7.42
C VAL A 140 13.28 22.01 7.33
N GLY A 141 12.02 22.26 7.71
CA GLY A 141 11.39 23.57 7.65
C GLY A 141 10.86 23.92 6.25
N LEU A 142 10.40 22.90 5.51
CA LEU A 142 9.77 23.08 4.21
C LEU A 142 8.34 23.56 4.34
N ASP A 143 7.83 24.29 3.33
CA ASP A 143 6.41 24.62 3.26
C ASP A 143 5.60 23.36 2.82
N PRO A 144 4.71 22.84 3.67
CA PRO A 144 3.88 21.68 3.31
C PRO A 144 3.03 21.91 2.05
N GLU A 145 2.53 23.13 1.83
CA GLU A 145 1.74 23.46 0.63
C GLU A 145 2.61 23.43 -0.64
N GLU A 146 3.87 23.81 -0.53
CA GLU A 146 4.81 23.72 -1.64
C GLU A 146 5.12 22.27 -1.99
N VAL A 147 5.42 21.42 -1.01
CA VAL A 147 5.74 20.01 -1.22
C VAL A 147 4.51 19.22 -1.68
N TYR A 148 3.48 19.15 -0.85
CA TYR A 148 2.30 18.33 -1.14
C TYR A 148 1.45 18.88 -2.28
N GLY A 149 1.50 20.19 -2.54
CA GLY A 149 0.80 20.83 -3.65
C GLY A 149 1.51 20.74 -4.99
N LEU A 150 2.77 20.27 -5.02
CA LEU A 150 3.58 20.30 -6.25
C LEU A 150 2.95 19.47 -7.39
N TYR A 151 2.28 18.36 -7.10
CA TYR A 151 1.61 17.56 -8.13
C TYR A 151 0.52 18.33 -8.89
N ARG A 152 -0.06 19.38 -8.30
CA ARG A 152 -1.04 20.25 -8.97
C ARG A 152 -0.38 21.27 -9.90
N LYS A 153 0.89 21.57 -9.67
CA LYS A 153 1.67 22.58 -10.41
C LYS A 153 2.60 21.94 -11.45
N ASP A 154 3.07 20.72 -11.21
CA ASP A 154 3.91 19.95 -12.13
C ASP A 154 3.10 18.90 -12.90
N LYS A 155 3.01 19.10 -14.23
CA LYS A 155 2.21 18.23 -15.11
C LYS A 155 2.69 16.77 -15.12
N HIS A 156 4.00 16.53 -14.92
CA HIS A 156 4.54 15.16 -14.94
C HIS A 156 4.12 14.40 -13.67
N LEU A 157 4.20 15.05 -12.50
CA LEU A 157 3.70 14.49 -11.24
C LEU A 157 2.18 14.29 -11.31
N PHE A 158 1.44 15.26 -11.84
CA PHE A 158 -0.01 15.15 -12.03
C PHE A 158 -0.39 13.92 -12.85
N TYR A 159 0.21 13.73 -14.03
CA TYR A 159 -0.12 12.60 -14.89
C TYR A 159 0.33 11.26 -14.32
N LYS A 160 1.45 11.21 -13.58
CA LYS A 160 1.85 10.01 -12.86
C LYS A 160 0.79 9.60 -11.84
N ASN A 161 0.41 10.51 -10.93
CA ASN A 161 -0.62 10.24 -9.92
C ASN A 161 -1.96 9.85 -10.55
N LYS A 162 -2.39 10.58 -11.60
CA LYS A 162 -3.63 10.28 -12.33
C LYS A 162 -3.61 8.87 -12.90
N ARG A 163 -2.52 8.44 -13.53
CA ARG A 163 -2.42 7.10 -14.11
C ARG A 163 -2.49 6.00 -13.06
N VAL A 164 -1.89 6.21 -11.89
CA VAL A 164 -2.00 5.30 -10.74
C VAL A 164 -3.45 5.14 -10.34
N LEU A 165 -4.12 6.26 -10.06
CA LEU A 165 -5.53 6.28 -9.67
C LEU A 165 -6.41 5.57 -10.70
N GLU A 166 -6.28 5.90 -11.98
CA GLU A 166 -7.07 5.29 -13.06
C GLU A 166 -6.87 3.77 -13.14
N SER A 167 -5.62 3.29 -12.99
CA SER A 167 -5.31 1.86 -13.05
C SER A 167 -5.84 1.09 -11.84
N MET A 168 -5.72 1.65 -10.65
CA MET A 168 -6.08 0.96 -9.41
C MET A 168 -7.59 1.06 -9.12
N TYR A 169 -8.19 2.24 -9.31
CA TYR A 169 -9.62 2.44 -9.04
C TYR A 169 -10.54 1.94 -10.15
N LYS A 170 -10.01 1.48 -11.29
CA LYS A 170 -10.79 0.81 -12.34
C LYS A 170 -11.66 -0.32 -11.78
N ILE A 171 -11.16 -1.05 -10.79
CA ILE A 171 -11.88 -2.16 -10.15
C ILE A 171 -12.74 -1.73 -8.96
N ASN A 172 -12.74 -0.46 -8.56
CA ASN A 172 -13.56 0.06 -7.47
C ASN A 172 -14.93 0.53 -7.99
N ARG A 173 -15.65 -0.37 -8.62
CA ARG A 173 -17.00 -0.12 -9.15
C ARG A 173 -18.01 -1.13 -8.57
N PRO A 174 -19.30 -0.77 -8.41
CA PRO A 174 -20.30 -1.61 -7.74
C PRO A 174 -20.53 -2.99 -8.37
N ASP A 175 -20.34 -3.08 -9.69
CA ASP A 175 -20.53 -4.32 -10.48
C ASP A 175 -19.26 -5.16 -10.65
N PHE A 176 -18.15 -4.73 -10.05
CA PHE A 176 -16.89 -5.45 -10.15
C PHE A 176 -16.95 -6.81 -9.41
N SER A 177 -16.44 -7.85 -10.06
CA SER A 177 -16.37 -9.18 -9.48
C SER A 177 -15.16 -9.97 -9.99
N THR A 178 -14.32 -10.39 -9.07
CA THR A 178 -13.19 -11.30 -9.36
C THR A 178 -13.62 -12.71 -9.77
N LYS A 179 -14.92 -13.04 -9.69
CA LYS A 179 -15.46 -14.36 -10.09
C LYS A 179 -15.56 -14.53 -11.60
N THR A 180 -15.50 -13.46 -12.36
CA THR A 180 -15.42 -13.50 -13.82
C THR A 180 -13.97 -13.51 -14.30
N THR A 181 -13.70 -14.08 -15.46
CA THR A 181 -12.35 -14.09 -16.06
C THR A 181 -11.83 -12.67 -16.29
N GLU A 182 -12.69 -11.77 -16.76
CA GLU A 182 -12.33 -10.38 -17.01
C GLU A 182 -12.03 -9.65 -15.71
N GLY A 183 -12.89 -9.76 -14.69
CA GLY A 183 -12.65 -9.15 -13.40
C GLY A 183 -11.40 -9.71 -12.68
N ALA A 184 -11.10 -11.01 -12.85
CA ALA A 184 -9.85 -11.58 -12.33
C ALA A 184 -8.60 -10.99 -13.02
N LYS A 185 -8.67 -10.73 -14.34
CA LYS A 185 -7.60 -10.03 -15.07
C LYS A 185 -7.45 -8.59 -14.60
N GLU A 186 -8.54 -7.83 -14.50
CA GLU A 186 -8.51 -6.45 -14.01
C GLU A 186 -7.95 -6.36 -12.59
N PHE A 187 -8.28 -7.31 -11.71
CA PHE A 187 -7.70 -7.41 -10.38
C PHE A 187 -6.19 -7.66 -10.43
N LEU A 188 -5.75 -8.57 -11.31
CA LEU A 188 -4.32 -8.85 -11.52
C LEU A 188 -3.60 -7.63 -12.09
N GLU A 189 -4.21 -6.87 -13.00
CA GLU A 189 -3.68 -5.60 -13.50
C GLU A 189 -3.46 -4.59 -12.37
N ALA A 190 -4.44 -4.45 -11.45
CA ALA A 190 -4.30 -3.56 -10.30
C ALA A 190 -3.15 -4.00 -9.38
N CYS A 191 -3.03 -5.29 -9.07
CA CYS A 191 -1.92 -5.84 -8.28
C CYS A 191 -0.57 -5.64 -8.98
N SER A 192 -0.51 -5.85 -10.31
CA SER A 192 0.71 -5.66 -11.10
C SER A 192 1.10 -4.18 -11.17
N THR A 193 0.13 -3.28 -11.22
CA THR A 193 0.37 -1.83 -11.17
C THR A 193 1.02 -1.46 -9.84
N ASN A 194 0.49 -1.96 -8.72
CA ASN A 194 1.10 -1.76 -7.40
C ASN A 194 2.56 -2.26 -7.37
N LEU A 195 2.82 -3.47 -7.87
CA LEU A 195 4.18 -4.04 -7.94
C LEU A 195 5.14 -3.18 -8.79
N ILE A 196 4.67 -2.62 -9.91
CA ILE A 196 5.47 -1.74 -10.77
C ILE A 196 5.80 -0.43 -10.05
N PHE A 197 4.86 0.12 -9.30
CA PHE A 197 5.12 1.33 -8.50
C PHE A 197 6.20 1.08 -7.47
N GLU A 198 6.03 0.06 -6.65
CA GLU A 198 6.97 -0.29 -5.59
C GLU A 198 8.34 -0.66 -6.14
N GLY A 199 8.39 -1.47 -7.19
CA GLY A 199 9.63 -2.05 -7.71
C GLY A 199 10.36 -1.19 -8.73
N ILE A 200 9.72 -0.19 -9.36
CA ILE A 200 10.32 0.58 -10.47
C ILE A 200 10.21 2.09 -10.25
N PHE A 201 9.02 2.62 -9.98
CA PHE A 201 8.82 4.06 -9.95
C PHE A 201 9.49 4.72 -8.75
N PHE A 202 9.47 4.09 -7.58
CA PHE A 202 10.12 4.62 -6.38
C PHE A 202 11.64 4.59 -6.45
N PHE A 203 12.24 3.65 -7.18
CA PHE A 203 13.71 3.58 -7.31
C PHE A 203 14.33 4.90 -7.78
N SER A 204 13.67 5.61 -8.69
CA SER A 204 14.18 6.89 -9.18
C SER A 204 14.14 7.99 -8.12
N ALA A 205 13.20 7.94 -7.18
CA ALA A 205 13.09 8.91 -6.08
C ALA A 205 14.10 8.60 -4.95
N PHE A 206 14.43 7.33 -4.74
CA PHE A 206 15.39 6.92 -3.71
C PHE A 206 16.87 7.16 -4.09
N LEU A 207 17.15 7.56 -5.33
CA LEU A 207 18.50 7.91 -5.80
C LEU A 207 18.86 9.38 -5.58
N VAL A 208 17.97 10.17 -5.03
CA VAL A 208 18.15 11.57 -4.69
C VAL A 208 18.51 11.72 -3.21
#